data_425229b6a2db127e44081dd3e478c526
#
_entry.id   425229b6a2db127e44081dd3e478c526
#
_cell.length_a   1.000
_cell.length_b   1.000
_cell.length_c   1.000
_cell.angle_alpha   90.00
_cell.angle_beta   90.00
_cell.angle_gamma   90.00
#
_symmetry.space_group_name_H-M   'P 1'
#
loop_
_entity.id
_entity.type
_entity.pdbx_description
1 polymer ?
#
loop_
_entity_poly.entity_id
_entity_poly.type
_entity_poly.pdbx_seq_one_letter_code
_entity_poly.pdbx_strand_id
1 'polypeptide(L)'
;MGVTPSNAQATEVYFNPWDENYRANPYPHYKPLYDSPPRIINLMGDIALVARYADVRAVLLDHENFSSVQFSGGNFDEQNNLFGNDPSMLMADPPVHTRLRKLVSRDFTPRRIRELEPRIREMTAQLVDAAARKGSLEVMADVANVLPVMVIAEMLGVPPDLYQTFKHWSDKIIEADNVLPGMPMPDDIKTAMSELRAYFSKQIDQRRGKPGPDLVSALVAAHEQSEALTAGELLQFVVLLLLAGNETTTNLIGNGMLALGQHPDQMATLRAKPELMPQAIDEMLRYDGPVQSTFRTATHDTNIGGTDIKAGTGAFVMVAAANRDPAHYRDPDKFDITRNPNDHLAFGEGIHFCLGSGLARLEGAIAIGTMLNRFPKLRLANPAAPLKYKGSYFLRGLAHLEMAIA
;
A
#
# COMPACT_ATOMS: atom_id res chain seq x y z
N MET A 1 46.31 -34.61 7.25
CA MET A 1 45.83 -33.94 6.03
C MET A 1 44.40 -33.54 6.31
N GLY A 2 44.22 -32.31 6.73
CA GLY A 2 42.90 -31.76 7.01
C GLY A 2 42.31 -31.17 5.74
N VAL A 3 41.13 -31.60 5.36
CA VAL A 3 40.35 -31.03 4.29
C VAL A 3 39.56 -29.87 4.91
N THR A 4 39.94 -28.63 4.61
CA THR A 4 39.19 -27.45 4.91
C THR A 4 37.92 -27.42 4.06
N PRO A 5 36.73 -27.19 4.60
CA PRO A 5 35.53 -27.00 3.78
C PRO A 5 35.68 -25.72 2.97
N SER A 6 35.45 -25.80 1.69
CA SER A 6 35.33 -24.71 0.75
C SER A 6 34.32 -23.69 1.26
N ASN A 7 34.76 -22.46 1.53
CA ASN A 7 33.92 -21.30 1.64
C ASN A 7 33.23 -21.08 0.29
N ALA A 8 32.01 -21.58 0.14
CA ALA A 8 31.10 -21.07 -0.86
C ALA A 8 30.93 -19.58 -0.52
N GLN A 9 31.43 -18.70 -1.37
CA GLN A 9 31.23 -17.24 -1.25
C GLN A 9 29.72 -17.00 -1.20
N ALA A 10 29.22 -16.70 0.01
CA ALA A 10 27.86 -16.25 0.17
C ALA A 10 27.72 -14.97 -0.68
N THR A 11 26.93 -15.03 -1.73
CA THR A 11 26.64 -13.88 -2.60
C THR A 11 26.22 -12.74 -1.69
N GLU A 12 26.94 -11.63 -1.73
CA GLU A 12 26.66 -10.47 -0.89
C GLU A 12 25.27 -9.93 -1.26
N VAL A 13 24.35 -9.88 -0.28
CA VAL A 13 23.00 -9.37 -0.50
C VAL A 13 23.05 -7.87 -0.36
N TYR A 14 22.86 -7.15 -1.45
CA TYR A 14 22.66 -5.72 -1.42
C TYR A 14 21.18 -5.41 -1.09
N PHE A 15 20.96 -4.87 0.08
CA PHE A 15 19.66 -4.38 0.53
C PHE A 15 19.81 -2.96 1.07
N ASN A 16 19.34 -1.99 0.31
CA ASN A 16 19.30 -0.59 0.72
C ASN A 16 18.02 0.08 0.22
N PRO A 17 16.93 -0.02 0.98
CA PRO A 17 15.63 0.54 0.57
C PRO A 17 15.59 2.07 0.54
N TRP A 18 16.62 2.77 1.03
CA TRP A 18 16.78 4.23 0.92
C TRP A 18 17.53 4.68 -0.34
N ASP A 19 18.22 3.77 -1.03
CA ASP A 19 18.93 4.07 -2.28
C ASP A 19 17.93 4.25 -3.43
N GLU A 20 18.03 5.37 -4.16
CA GLU A 20 17.14 5.67 -5.29
C GLU A 20 17.26 4.65 -6.42
N ASN A 21 18.46 4.14 -6.70
CA ASN A 21 18.66 3.14 -7.74
C ASN A 21 18.05 1.79 -7.33
N TYR A 22 18.18 1.42 -6.04
CA TYR A 22 17.51 0.25 -5.50
C TYR A 22 15.99 0.38 -5.66
N ARG A 23 15.41 1.51 -5.23
CA ARG A 23 13.97 1.76 -5.36
C ARG A 23 13.51 1.83 -6.83
N ALA A 24 14.35 2.34 -7.73
CA ALA A 24 14.03 2.39 -9.16
C ALA A 24 13.83 1.00 -9.76
N ASN A 25 14.61 0.00 -9.33
CA ASN A 25 14.44 -1.39 -9.76
C ASN A 25 14.92 -2.39 -8.68
N PRO A 26 14.09 -2.74 -7.69
CA PRO A 26 14.49 -3.62 -6.60
C PRO A 26 14.58 -5.10 -7.00
N TYR A 27 13.90 -5.53 -8.06
CA TYR A 27 13.70 -6.92 -8.44
C TYR A 27 14.99 -7.73 -8.68
N PRO A 28 16.04 -7.19 -9.33
CA PRO A 28 17.32 -7.91 -9.46
C PRO A 28 17.97 -8.23 -8.12
N HIS A 29 17.76 -7.40 -7.10
CA HIS A 29 18.33 -7.56 -5.76
C HIS A 29 17.60 -8.63 -4.94
N TYR A 30 16.40 -9.04 -5.33
CA TYR A 30 15.66 -10.12 -4.68
C TYR A 30 16.17 -11.51 -5.05
N LYS A 31 16.77 -11.69 -6.25
CA LYS A 31 17.20 -13.00 -6.76
C LYS A 31 18.10 -13.76 -5.79
N PRO A 32 19.13 -13.17 -5.17
CA PRO A 32 20.00 -13.89 -4.22
C PRO A 32 19.29 -14.33 -2.93
N LEU A 33 18.08 -13.79 -2.66
CA LEU A 33 17.31 -14.12 -1.46
C LEU A 33 16.45 -15.38 -1.63
N TYR A 34 16.19 -15.83 -2.86
CA TYR A 34 15.38 -17.02 -3.10
C TYR A 34 16.14 -18.33 -2.87
N ASP A 35 17.47 -18.32 -3.09
CA ASP A 35 18.31 -19.51 -3.04
C ASP A 35 18.79 -19.88 -1.62
N SER A 36 18.38 -19.11 -0.61
CA SER A 36 18.83 -19.29 0.78
C SER A 36 17.71 -19.05 1.77
N PRO A 37 17.80 -19.62 2.99
CA PRO A 37 16.95 -19.20 4.11
C PRO A 37 17.01 -17.69 4.35
N PRO A 38 16.03 -17.10 5.05
CA PRO A 38 16.04 -15.69 5.42
C PRO A 38 17.37 -15.28 6.04
N ARG A 39 17.90 -14.12 5.62
CA ARG A 39 19.19 -13.61 6.11
C ARG A 39 18.98 -12.55 7.15
N ILE A 40 19.75 -12.64 8.24
CA ILE A 40 19.80 -11.58 9.24
C ILE A 40 20.85 -10.56 8.80
N ILE A 41 20.44 -9.31 8.70
CA ILE A 41 21.31 -8.15 8.45
C ILE A 41 21.25 -7.21 9.63
N ASN A 42 22.32 -6.44 9.85
CA ASN A 42 22.31 -5.36 10.84
C ASN A 42 22.08 -4.03 10.11
N LEU A 43 20.91 -3.45 10.27
CA LEU A 43 20.53 -2.18 9.63
C LEU A 43 20.35 -1.05 10.65
N MET A 44 19.66 -1.30 11.74
CA MET A 44 19.47 -0.50 12.95
C MET A 44 19.06 -1.44 14.08
N GLY A 45 19.74 -2.56 14.18
CA GLY A 45 19.44 -3.77 14.92
C GLY A 45 19.38 -4.96 13.97
N ASP A 46 19.24 -6.15 14.51
CA ASP A 46 19.15 -7.36 13.71
C ASP A 46 17.77 -7.45 13.02
N ILE A 47 17.79 -7.58 11.70
CA ILE A 47 16.60 -7.66 10.87
C ILE A 47 16.71 -8.88 9.95
N ALA A 48 15.71 -9.75 9.98
CA ALA A 48 15.59 -10.85 9.05
C ALA A 48 14.94 -10.37 7.72
N LEU A 49 15.61 -10.62 6.60
CA LEU A 49 15.04 -10.41 5.27
C LEU A 49 14.27 -11.66 4.85
N VAL A 50 12.95 -11.58 4.79
CA VAL A 50 12.05 -12.69 4.45
C VAL A 50 11.50 -12.47 3.05
N ALA A 51 11.96 -13.25 2.05
CA ALA A 51 11.70 -12.98 0.64
C ALA A 51 10.98 -14.12 -0.10
N ARG A 52 11.22 -15.41 0.28
CA ARG A 52 10.55 -16.54 -0.37
C ARG A 52 9.06 -16.54 -0.07
N TYR A 53 8.24 -16.87 -1.06
CA TYR A 53 6.78 -16.85 -0.93
C TYR A 53 6.27 -17.63 0.30
N ALA A 54 6.77 -18.85 0.48
CA ALA A 54 6.35 -19.71 1.59
C ALA A 54 6.68 -19.08 2.96
N ASP A 55 7.87 -18.47 3.09
CA ASP A 55 8.31 -17.86 4.35
C ASP A 55 7.57 -16.56 4.64
N VAL A 56 7.38 -15.71 3.62
CA VAL A 56 6.58 -14.47 3.73
C VAL A 56 5.15 -14.82 4.17
N ARG A 57 4.55 -15.81 3.53
CA ARG A 57 3.21 -16.27 3.86
C ARG A 57 3.13 -16.81 5.29
N ALA A 58 4.12 -17.62 5.71
CA ALA A 58 4.18 -18.17 7.06
C ALA A 58 4.23 -17.05 8.12
N VAL A 59 5.09 -16.04 7.94
CA VAL A 59 5.20 -14.89 8.85
C VAL A 59 3.91 -14.06 8.89
N LEU A 60 3.25 -13.86 7.75
CA LEU A 60 1.99 -13.10 7.70
C LEU A 60 0.83 -13.81 8.41
N LEU A 61 0.84 -15.13 8.44
CA LEU A 61 -0.19 -15.94 9.11
C LEU A 61 0.06 -16.12 10.60
N ASP A 62 1.30 -16.09 11.03
CA ASP A 62 1.73 -16.39 12.40
C ASP A 62 1.82 -15.11 13.25
N HIS A 63 0.67 -14.57 13.62
CA HIS A 63 0.58 -13.37 14.44
C HIS A 63 0.91 -13.60 15.93
N GLU A 64 1.05 -14.84 16.38
CA GLU A 64 1.46 -15.17 17.75
C GLU A 64 2.97 -15.00 17.91
N ASN A 65 3.75 -15.45 16.94
CA ASN A 65 5.20 -15.34 16.94
C ASN A 65 5.72 -14.05 16.29
N PHE A 66 4.91 -13.40 15.43
CA PHE A 66 5.30 -12.21 14.66
C PHE A 66 4.33 -11.06 14.87
N SER A 67 4.63 -10.22 15.86
CA SER A 67 3.84 -9.05 16.25
C SER A 67 3.85 -7.96 15.16
N SER A 68 2.70 -7.31 14.98
CA SER A 68 2.55 -6.09 14.18
C SER A 68 2.79 -4.81 14.99
N VAL A 69 2.94 -4.91 16.31
CA VAL A 69 3.32 -3.77 17.15
C VAL A 69 4.72 -3.33 16.75
N GLN A 70 4.85 -2.05 16.45
CA GLN A 70 6.04 -1.50 15.83
C GLN A 70 7.30 -1.79 16.67
N PHE A 71 8.39 -2.08 15.96
CA PHE A 71 9.70 -2.31 16.52
C PHE A 71 10.13 -1.16 17.46
N SER A 72 10.23 -1.46 18.74
CA SER A 72 10.57 -0.50 19.79
C SER A 72 12.04 -0.03 19.76
N GLY A 73 12.84 -0.50 18.80
CA GLY A 73 14.25 -0.15 18.65
C GLY A 73 14.55 1.17 17.96
N GLY A 74 13.57 1.79 17.35
CA GLY A 74 13.68 3.17 16.88
C GLY A 74 12.96 4.08 17.88
N ASN A 75 13.66 5.02 18.47
CA ASN A 75 13.06 6.10 19.23
C ASN A 75 12.06 6.88 18.35
N PHE A 76 10.84 6.34 18.19
CA PHE A 76 9.71 7.18 17.87
C PHE A 76 9.44 7.96 19.16
N ASP A 77 10.13 9.08 19.29
CA ASP A 77 9.86 10.09 20.30
C ASP A 77 8.35 10.38 20.29
N GLU A 78 7.73 10.50 21.48
CA GLU A 78 6.31 10.89 21.59
C GLU A 78 5.98 12.11 20.71
N GLN A 79 6.96 12.99 20.47
CA GLN A 79 6.86 14.16 19.61
C GLN A 79 6.80 13.85 18.10
N ASN A 80 7.27 12.68 17.66
CA ASN A 80 7.28 12.25 16.28
C ASN A 80 6.24 11.17 15.97
N ASN A 81 5.41 10.80 16.96
CA ASN A 81 4.36 9.81 16.77
C ASN A 81 3.17 10.42 15.99
N LEU A 82 3.19 10.24 14.65
CA LEU A 82 2.13 10.72 13.76
C LEU A 82 0.75 10.18 14.13
N PHE A 83 0.70 9.00 14.72
CA PHE A 83 -0.54 8.32 15.08
C PHE A 83 -1.01 8.67 16.51
N GLY A 84 -0.20 9.34 17.34
CA GLY A 84 -0.50 9.55 18.76
C GLY A 84 -0.38 8.25 19.58
N ASN A 85 -0.81 8.31 20.84
CA ASN A 85 -0.67 7.19 21.79
C ASN A 85 -1.82 6.16 21.72
N ASP A 86 -2.84 6.43 20.92
CA ASP A 86 -3.97 5.50 20.75
C ASP A 86 -3.58 4.36 19.80
N PRO A 87 -4.05 3.11 20.04
CA PRO A 87 -3.69 1.99 19.20
C PRO A 87 -4.24 2.12 17.77
N SER A 88 -3.38 1.91 16.79
CA SER A 88 -3.76 1.80 15.38
C SER A 88 -4.08 0.33 15.04
N MET A 89 -5.15 0.09 14.29
CA MET A 89 -5.48 -1.26 13.81
C MET A 89 -4.35 -1.89 12.98
N LEU A 90 -3.55 -1.09 12.27
CA LEU A 90 -2.42 -1.56 11.47
C LEU A 90 -1.28 -2.09 12.33
N MET A 91 -1.07 -1.46 13.51
CA MET A 91 0.05 -1.71 14.42
C MET A 91 -0.41 -2.32 15.75
N ALA A 92 -1.43 -3.14 15.74
CA ALA A 92 -1.98 -3.79 16.91
C ALA A 92 -2.06 -5.30 16.71
N ASP A 93 -1.89 -6.05 17.79
CA ASP A 93 -2.13 -7.48 17.85
C ASP A 93 -3.46 -7.79 18.55
N PRO A 94 -3.99 -9.04 18.44
CA PRO A 94 -5.12 -9.46 19.26
C PRO A 94 -4.83 -9.31 20.78
N PRO A 95 -5.80 -8.92 21.61
CA PRO A 95 -7.23 -8.73 21.26
C PRO A 95 -7.58 -7.36 20.69
N VAL A 96 -6.67 -6.37 20.77
CA VAL A 96 -6.94 -4.97 20.34
C VAL A 96 -7.21 -4.91 18.84
N HIS A 97 -6.36 -5.53 18.02
CA HIS A 97 -6.58 -5.64 16.58
C HIS A 97 -7.95 -6.22 16.25
N THR A 98 -8.31 -7.35 16.87
CA THR A 98 -9.57 -8.06 16.59
C THR A 98 -10.77 -7.16 16.88
N ARG A 99 -10.73 -6.42 18.00
CA ARG A 99 -11.78 -5.48 18.39
C ARG A 99 -11.94 -4.35 17.36
N LEU A 100 -10.84 -3.67 17.03
CA LEU A 100 -10.83 -2.56 16.08
C LEU A 100 -11.27 -3.03 14.68
N ARG A 101 -10.73 -4.16 14.21
CA ARG A 101 -11.06 -4.75 12.91
C ARG A 101 -12.55 -5.06 12.76
N LYS A 102 -13.16 -5.65 13.80
CA LYS A 102 -14.58 -6.01 13.81
C LYS A 102 -15.48 -4.79 13.64
N LEU A 103 -15.12 -3.67 14.22
CA LEU A 103 -15.92 -2.43 14.16
C LEU A 103 -15.99 -1.87 12.75
N VAL A 104 -14.85 -1.85 12.05
CA VAL A 104 -14.72 -1.18 10.76
C VAL A 104 -15.05 -2.09 9.56
N SER A 105 -14.94 -3.41 9.71
CA SER A 105 -15.17 -4.36 8.61
C SER A 105 -16.58 -4.32 8.02
N ARG A 106 -17.56 -3.80 8.75
CA ARG A 106 -18.95 -3.66 8.31
C ARG A 106 -19.11 -2.73 7.11
N ASP A 107 -18.25 -1.72 7.03
CA ASP A 107 -18.31 -0.67 6.01
C ASP A 107 -17.48 -0.99 4.76
N PHE A 108 -16.68 -2.08 4.81
CA PHE A 108 -15.84 -2.56 3.71
C PHE A 108 -16.36 -3.90 3.12
N THR A 109 -17.65 -4.17 3.30
CA THR A 109 -18.26 -5.36 2.70
C THR A 109 -18.40 -5.21 1.17
N PRO A 110 -18.44 -6.34 0.41
CA PRO A 110 -18.64 -6.29 -1.04
C PRO A 110 -19.90 -5.52 -1.47
N ARG A 111 -20.94 -5.51 -0.65
CA ARG A 111 -22.16 -4.75 -0.90
C ARG A 111 -21.88 -3.24 -0.82
N ARG A 112 -21.24 -2.78 0.28
CA ARG A 112 -20.91 -1.36 0.48
C ARG A 112 -19.97 -0.84 -0.61
N ILE A 113 -18.98 -1.64 -1.00
CA ILE A 113 -18.06 -1.28 -2.07
C ILE A 113 -18.81 -1.12 -3.41
N ARG A 114 -19.75 -2.01 -3.73
CA ARG A 114 -20.58 -1.86 -4.95
C ARG A 114 -21.46 -0.61 -4.92
N GLU A 115 -21.92 -0.18 -3.76
CA GLU A 115 -22.71 1.05 -3.61
C GLU A 115 -21.87 2.31 -3.98
N LEU A 116 -20.54 2.27 -3.87
CA LEU A 116 -19.63 3.35 -4.27
C LEU A 116 -19.35 3.38 -5.78
N GLU A 117 -19.54 2.27 -6.49
CA GLU A 117 -19.13 2.13 -7.90
C GLU A 117 -19.66 3.23 -8.83
N PRO A 118 -20.96 3.61 -8.78
CA PRO A 118 -21.47 4.67 -9.66
C PRO A 118 -20.75 6.00 -9.48
N ARG A 119 -20.42 6.32 -8.24
CA ARG A 119 -19.75 7.56 -7.91
C ARG A 119 -18.27 7.55 -8.30
N ILE A 120 -17.57 6.43 -8.10
CA ILE A 120 -16.18 6.26 -8.56
C ILE A 120 -16.11 6.39 -10.08
N ARG A 121 -17.08 5.80 -10.81
CA ARG A 121 -17.17 5.95 -12.28
C ARG A 121 -17.38 7.39 -12.72
N GLU A 122 -18.24 8.14 -12.04
CA GLU A 122 -18.49 9.55 -12.33
C GLU A 122 -17.24 10.39 -12.10
N MET A 123 -16.59 10.26 -10.93
CA MET A 123 -15.35 10.96 -10.59
C MET A 123 -14.25 10.66 -11.62
N THR A 124 -14.07 9.38 -11.95
CA THR A 124 -13.07 8.94 -12.93
C THR A 124 -13.33 9.52 -14.32
N ALA A 125 -14.59 9.51 -14.78
CA ALA A 125 -14.96 10.07 -16.07
C ALA A 125 -14.67 11.59 -16.12
N GLN A 126 -14.97 12.33 -15.07
CA GLN A 126 -14.68 13.76 -14.97
C GLN A 126 -13.17 14.06 -15.10
N LEU A 127 -12.33 13.28 -14.42
CA LEU A 127 -10.86 13.43 -14.46
C LEU A 127 -10.31 13.09 -15.84
N VAL A 128 -10.73 11.98 -16.42
CA VAL A 128 -10.26 11.51 -17.75
C VAL A 128 -10.75 12.45 -18.87
N ASP A 129 -11.96 12.99 -18.78
CA ASP A 129 -12.47 13.98 -19.73
C ASP A 129 -11.76 15.34 -19.60
N ALA A 130 -11.32 15.72 -18.40
CA ALA A 130 -10.49 16.92 -18.21
C ALA A 130 -9.12 16.74 -18.92
N ALA A 131 -8.48 15.59 -18.78
CA ALA A 131 -7.25 15.26 -19.50
C ALA A 131 -7.46 15.24 -21.02
N ALA A 132 -8.59 14.71 -21.50
CA ALA A 132 -8.95 14.73 -22.92
C ALA A 132 -9.10 16.15 -23.48
N ARG A 133 -9.73 17.05 -22.72
CA ARG A 133 -9.85 18.48 -23.10
C ARG A 133 -8.51 19.20 -23.12
N LYS A 134 -7.61 18.85 -22.21
CA LYS A 134 -6.23 19.35 -22.14
C LYS A 134 -5.38 18.88 -23.32
N GLY A 135 -5.75 17.76 -23.97
CA GLY A 135 -5.03 17.17 -25.10
C GLY A 135 -3.79 16.37 -24.71
N SER A 136 -3.58 16.10 -23.42
CA SER A 136 -2.46 15.32 -22.87
C SER A 136 -2.91 14.54 -21.63
N LEU A 137 -2.24 13.45 -21.34
CA LEU A 137 -2.49 12.65 -20.14
C LEU A 137 -1.18 12.46 -19.34
N GLU A 138 -1.13 13.06 -18.16
CA GLU A 138 -0.17 12.73 -17.12
C GLU A 138 -0.91 11.89 -16.07
N VAL A 139 -0.70 10.57 -16.11
CA VAL A 139 -1.50 9.60 -15.34
C VAL A 139 -1.52 9.91 -13.85
N MET A 140 -0.36 10.28 -13.30
CA MET A 140 -0.26 10.54 -11.85
C MET A 140 -1.01 11.81 -11.46
N ALA A 141 -0.74 12.95 -12.12
CA ALA A 141 -1.35 14.23 -11.75
C ALA A 141 -2.82 14.32 -12.16
N ASP A 142 -3.18 13.79 -13.34
CA ASP A 142 -4.53 13.97 -13.88
C ASP A 142 -5.55 12.97 -13.29
N VAL A 143 -5.11 11.77 -12.84
CA VAL A 143 -6.02 10.71 -12.39
C VAL A 143 -5.57 10.06 -11.09
N ALA A 144 -4.38 9.46 -11.04
CA ALA A 144 -4.00 8.53 -9.99
C ALA A 144 -3.84 9.20 -8.61
N ASN A 145 -3.25 10.39 -8.55
CA ASN A 145 -3.10 11.15 -7.29
C ASN A 145 -4.40 11.80 -6.80
N VAL A 146 -5.46 11.83 -7.63
CA VAL A 146 -6.68 12.59 -7.33
C VAL A 146 -7.83 11.66 -6.96
N LEU A 147 -8.05 10.60 -7.76
CA LEU A 147 -9.21 9.72 -7.61
C LEU A 147 -9.30 9.07 -6.23
N PRO A 148 -8.25 8.40 -5.68
CA PRO A 148 -8.37 7.72 -4.40
C PRO A 148 -8.61 8.69 -3.23
N VAL A 149 -8.03 9.90 -3.29
CA VAL A 149 -8.27 10.96 -2.30
C VAL A 149 -9.73 11.39 -2.31
N MET A 150 -10.31 11.60 -3.51
CA MET A 150 -11.73 11.97 -3.64
C MET A 150 -12.65 10.88 -3.09
N VAL A 151 -12.35 9.61 -3.37
CA VAL A 151 -13.15 8.46 -2.90
C VAL A 151 -13.12 8.37 -1.38
N ILE A 152 -11.93 8.42 -0.77
CA ILE A 152 -11.79 8.38 0.71
C ILE A 152 -12.44 9.62 1.34
N ALA A 153 -12.25 10.80 0.77
CA ALA A 153 -12.87 12.04 1.26
C ALA A 153 -14.41 11.92 1.28
N GLU A 154 -15.00 11.42 0.19
CA GLU A 154 -16.44 11.21 0.12
C GLU A 154 -16.92 10.14 1.13
N MET A 155 -16.20 9.04 1.27
CA MET A 155 -16.53 8.02 2.29
C MET A 155 -16.51 8.58 3.72
N LEU A 156 -15.60 9.51 4.01
CA LEU A 156 -15.46 10.18 5.30
C LEU A 156 -16.42 11.35 5.47
N GLY A 157 -17.21 11.70 4.45
CA GLY A 157 -18.14 12.83 4.48
C GLY A 157 -17.45 14.19 4.44
N VAL A 158 -16.26 14.27 3.80
CA VAL A 158 -15.56 15.53 3.54
C VAL A 158 -16.22 16.23 2.34
N PRO A 159 -16.62 17.49 2.47
CA PRO A 159 -17.26 18.21 1.37
C PRO A 159 -16.28 18.50 0.23
N PRO A 160 -16.77 18.58 -1.04
CA PRO A 160 -15.92 18.69 -2.23
C PRO A 160 -14.99 19.91 -2.26
N ASP A 161 -15.39 21.03 -1.66
CA ASP A 161 -14.59 22.25 -1.55
C ASP A 161 -13.33 22.07 -0.68
N LEU A 162 -13.27 21.03 0.15
CA LEU A 162 -12.11 20.69 0.98
C LEU A 162 -11.22 19.58 0.37
N TYR A 163 -11.54 19.03 -0.79
CA TYR A 163 -10.75 17.94 -1.38
C TYR A 163 -9.27 18.30 -1.60
N GLN A 164 -8.99 19.55 -2.01
CA GLN A 164 -7.60 20.01 -2.19
C GLN A 164 -6.86 20.12 -0.86
N THR A 165 -7.51 20.63 0.18
CA THR A 165 -6.95 20.68 1.53
C THR A 165 -6.70 19.27 2.07
N PHE A 166 -7.67 18.39 1.88
CA PHE A 166 -7.58 17.00 2.30
C PHE A 166 -6.43 16.25 1.58
N LYS A 167 -6.26 16.49 0.27
CA LYS A 167 -5.13 16.00 -0.49
C LYS A 167 -3.81 16.54 0.05
N HIS A 168 -3.73 17.84 0.33
CA HIS A 168 -2.52 18.44 0.89
C HIS A 168 -2.11 17.78 2.21
N TRP A 169 -3.05 17.58 3.14
CA TRP A 169 -2.77 16.88 4.40
C TRP A 169 -2.27 15.46 4.15
N SER A 170 -2.94 14.73 3.26
CA SER A 170 -2.53 13.37 2.91
C SER A 170 -1.11 13.32 2.36
N ASP A 171 -0.78 14.17 1.38
CA ASP A 171 0.55 14.21 0.76
C ASP A 171 1.63 14.51 1.82
N LYS A 172 1.39 15.47 2.72
CA LYS A 172 2.33 15.83 3.78
C LYS A 172 2.54 14.72 4.80
N ILE A 173 1.48 14.02 5.18
CA ILE A 173 1.59 12.93 6.14
C ILE A 173 2.36 11.74 5.53
N ILE A 174 2.19 11.46 4.25
CA ILE A 174 2.92 10.42 3.53
C ILE A 174 4.43 10.76 3.44
N GLU A 175 4.78 12.05 3.29
CA GLU A 175 6.17 12.49 3.32
C GLU A 175 6.89 12.14 4.64
N ALA A 176 6.14 11.90 5.73
CA ALA A 176 6.72 11.49 7.01
C ALA A 176 7.45 10.14 6.96
N ASP A 177 7.06 9.23 6.06
CA ASP A 177 7.74 7.96 5.84
C ASP A 177 9.20 8.14 5.36
N ASN A 178 9.55 9.33 4.85
CA ASN A 178 10.90 9.65 4.40
C ASN A 178 11.79 10.25 5.50
N VAL A 179 11.22 10.54 6.66
CA VAL A 179 11.98 11.06 7.80
C VAL A 179 12.76 9.90 8.44
N LEU A 180 14.08 10.00 8.41
CA LEU A 180 14.93 8.97 8.99
C LEU A 180 14.74 8.89 10.51
N PRO A 181 14.78 7.69 11.11
CA PRO A 181 14.72 7.52 12.56
C PRO A 181 15.73 8.41 13.29
N GLY A 182 15.29 9.11 14.33
CA GLY A 182 16.11 10.04 15.09
C GLY A 182 16.23 11.46 14.50
N MET A 183 15.68 11.69 13.31
CA MET A 183 15.57 13.05 12.76
C MET A 183 14.25 13.72 13.23
N PRO A 184 14.28 15.03 13.50
CA PRO A 184 13.07 15.74 13.88
C PRO A 184 12.05 15.77 12.72
N MET A 185 10.78 15.56 13.06
CA MET A 185 9.68 15.69 12.09
C MET A 185 9.63 17.13 11.56
N PRO A 186 9.59 17.36 10.23
CA PRO A 186 9.40 18.68 9.64
C PRO A 186 8.13 19.39 10.14
N ASP A 187 8.21 20.72 10.31
CA ASP A 187 7.10 21.49 10.91
C ASP A 187 5.87 21.55 10.00
N ASP A 188 6.03 21.49 8.69
CA ASP A 188 4.93 21.44 7.73
C ASP A 188 4.15 20.11 7.83
N ILE A 189 4.82 19.00 8.10
CA ILE A 189 4.18 17.69 8.36
C ILE A 189 3.43 17.74 9.69
N LYS A 190 4.04 18.28 10.76
CA LYS A 190 3.36 18.47 12.07
C LYS A 190 2.11 19.34 11.93
N THR A 191 2.20 20.41 11.16
CA THR A 191 1.09 21.32 10.90
C THR A 191 -0.05 20.59 10.19
N ALA A 192 0.24 19.89 9.09
CA ALA A 192 -0.74 19.13 8.32
C ALA A 192 -1.45 18.06 9.20
N MET A 193 -0.70 17.36 10.05
CA MET A 193 -1.27 16.38 10.99
C MET A 193 -2.18 17.06 12.03
N SER A 194 -1.75 18.19 12.59
CA SER A 194 -2.53 18.94 13.57
C SER A 194 -3.84 19.44 12.98
N GLU A 195 -3.79 20.00 11.77
CA GLU A 195 -4.98 20.49 11.05
C GLU A 195 -5.96 19.37 10.73
N LEU A 196 -5.46 18.22 10.21
CA LEU A 196 -6.25 17.02 9.94
C LEU A 196 -6.95 16.52 11.21
N ARG A 197 -6.21 16.41 12.31
CA ARG A 197 -6.76 15.98 13.61
C ARG A 197 -7.82 16.94 14.13
N ALA A 198 -7.57 18.24 14.07
CA ALA A 198 -8.52 19.26 14.49
C ALA A 198 -9.81 19.22 13.65
N TYR A 199 -9.66 19.07 12.34
CA TYR A 199 -10.80 18.92 11.43
C TYR A 199 -11.66 17.71 11.80
N PHE A 200 -11.08 16.52 11.91
CA PHE A 200 -11.84 15.30 12.19
C PHE A 200 -12.38 15.25 13.61
N SER A 201 -11.67 15.78 14.61
CA SER A 201 -12.22 15.94 15.96
C SER A 201 -13.53 16.75 15.93
N LYS A 202 -13.54 17.86 15.20
CA LYS A 202 -14.75 18.66 15.01
C LYS A 202 -15.84 17.89 14.24
N GLN A 203 -15.47 17.12 13.20
CA GLN A 203 -16.43 16.31 12.43
C GLN A 203 -17.05 15.20 13.28
N ILE A 204 -16.29 14.57 14.15
CA ILE A 204 -16.76 13.58 15.12
C ILE A 204 -17.77 14.20 16.08
N ASP A 205 -17.44 15.33 16.68
CA ASP A 205 -18.33 16.03 17.62
C ASP A 205 -19.65 16.48 16.97
N GLN A 206 -19.61 16.94 15.71
CA GLN A 206 -20.80 17.34 14.96
C GLN A 206 -21.75 16.18 14.64
N ARG A 207 -21.23 14.95 14.53
CA ARG A 207 -22.01 13.74 14.21
C ARG A 207 -22.60 13.06 15.44
N ARG A 208 -22.15 13.43 16.64
CA ARG A 208 -22.76 12.97 17.89
C ARG A 208 -24.23 13.41 17.93
N GLY A 209 -25.12 12.43 18.05
CA GLY A 209 -26.58 12.68 18.06
C GLY A 209 -27.19 13.14 16.73
N LYS A 210 -26.38 13.30 15.66
CA LYS A 210 -26.84 13.69 14.31
C LYS A 210 -26.07 12.92 13.23
N PRO A 211 -26.22 11.57 13.15
CA PRO A 211 -25.48 10.77 12.19
C PRO A 211 -25.89 11.09 10.75
N GLY A 212 -24.89 11.19 9.86
CA GLY A 212 -25.04 11.25 8.42
C GLY A 212 -24.89 9.86 7.78
N PRO A 213 -24.87 9.80 6.45
CA PRO A 213 -24.68 8.53 5.72
C PRO A 213 -23.20 8.11 5.58
N ASP A 214 -22.27 8.92 6.10
CA ASP A 214 -20.83 8.72 5.94
C ASP A 214 -20.24 7.77 7.00
N LEU A 215 -19.00 7.31 6.72
CA LEU A 215 -18.28 6.37 7.57
C LEU A 215 -17.96 6.94 8.95
N VAL A 216 -17.65 8.23 9.06
CA VAL A 216 -17.41 8.88 10.37
C VAL A 216 -18.66 8.78 11.24
N SER A 217 -19.84 9.00 10.65
CA SER A 217 -21.12 8.84 11.35
C SER A 217 -21.37 7.41 11.83
N ALA A 218 -21.05 6.41 11.00
CA ALA A 218 -21.18 5.01 11.37
C ALA A 218 -20.24 4.64 12.54
N LEU A 219 -19.01 5.17 12.53
CA LEU A 219 -18.03 4.93 13.59
C LEU A 219 -18.42 5.65 14.90
N VAL A 220 -18.93 6.88 14.81
CA VAL A 220 -19.45 7.61 15.98
C VAL A 220 -20.61 6.86 16.60
N ALA A 221 -21.57 6.38 15.80
CA ALA A 221 -22.69 5.58 16.31
C ALA A 221 -22.23 4.28 16.97
N ALA A 222 -21.21 3.60 16.43
CA ALA A 222 -20.63 2.41 17.04
C ALA A 222 -19.95 2.70 18.38
N HIS A 223 -19.28 3.88 18.49
CA HIS A 223 -18.71 4.36 19.75
C HIS A 223 -19.79 4.61 20.82
N GLU A 224 -20.86 5.32 20.46
CA GLU A 224 -21.95 5.67 21.40
C GLU A 224 -22.73 4.45 21.91
N GLN A 225 -22.89 3.42 21.06
CA GLN A 225 -23.68 2.22 21.40
C GLN A 225 -22.95 1.21 22.29
N SER A 226 -21.65 1.16 22.29
CA SER A 226 -20.91 0.04 22.90
C SER A 226 -19.64 0.43 23.66
N GLU A 227 -19.28 1.72 23.74
CA GLU A 227 -17.95 2.20 24.22
C GLU A 227 -16.76 1.44 23.56
N ALA A 228 -17.03 0.83 22.40
CA ALA A 228 -16.10 -0.08 21.75
C ALA A 228 -14.92 0.63 21.07
N LEU A 229 -14.99 1.95 20.90
CA LEU A 229 -13.91 2.82 20.40
C LEU A 229 -13.74 4.01 21.34
N THR A 230 -12.50 4.39 21.62
CA THR A 230 -12.23 5.72 22.19
C THR A 230 -12.30 6.78 21.10
N ALA A 231 -12.44 8.06 21.47
CA ALA A 231 -12.37 9.17 20.51
C ALA A 231 -11.00 9.20 19.79
N GLY A 232 -9.93 8.85 20.50
CA GLY A 232 -8.60 8.75 19.92
C GLY A 232 -8.49 7.59 18.91
N GLU A 233 -8.99 6.41 19.22
CA GLU A 233 -9.01 5.26 18.28
C GLU A 233 -9.83 5.56 17.02
N LEU A 234 -10.94 6.29 17.16
CA LEU A 234 -11.76 6.71 16.02
C LEU A 234 -10.97 7.67 15.12
N LEU A 235 -10.30 8.65 15.71
CA LEU A 235 -9.44 9.58 14.97
C LEU A 235 -8.29 8.84 14.29
N GLN A 236 -7.63 7.90 15.00
CA GLN A 236 -6.58 7.04 14.43
C GLN A 236 -7.08 6.26 13.21
N PHE A 237 -8.29 5.74 13.29
CA PHE A 237 -8.87 4.99 12.18
C PHE A 237 -9.11 5.87 10.94
N VAL A 238 -9.60 7.10 11.12
CA VAL A 238 -9.78 8.06 10.03
C VAL A 238 -8.44 8.42 9.38
N VAL A 239 -7.42 8.69 10.21
CA VAL A 239 -6.04 8.94 9.72
C VAL A 239 -5.50 7.73 8.95
N LEU A 240 -5.67 6.53 9.50
CA LEU A 240 -5.24 5.29 8.83
C LEU A 240 -5.92 5.09 7.48
N LEU A 241 -7.22 5.35 7.38
CA LEU A 241 -7.94 5.23 6.10
C LEU A 241 -7.39 6.20 5.04
N LEU A 242 -7.10 7.43 5.44
CA LEU A 242 -6.53 8.41 4.54
C LEU A 242 -5.17 7.96 4.00
N LEU A 243 -4.29 7.50 4.88
CA LEU A 243 -2.94 7.06 4.50
C LEU A 243 -2.98 5.77 3.67
N ALA A 244 -3.64 4.75 4.18
CA ALA A 244 -3.64 3.42 3.56
C ALA A 244 -4.45 3.37 2.27
N GLY A 245 -5.52 4.17 2.14
CA GLY A 245 -6.41 4.16 0.97
C GLY A 245 -5.93 5.01 -0.18
N ASN A 246 -5.13 6.04 0.08
CA ASN A 246 -4.71 6.99 -0.94
C ASN A 246 -3.51 6.49 -1.75
N GLU A 247 -2.32 6.45 -1.16
CA GLU A 247 -1.08 6.23 -1.92
C GLU A 247 -0.98 4.84 -2.54
N THR A 248 -1.47 3.82 -1.86
CA THR A 248 -1.44 2.46 -2.39
C THR A 248 -2.27 2.32 -3.66
N THR A 249 -3.47 2.91 -3.71
CA THR A 249 -4.33 2.87 -4.90
C THR A 249 -3.79 3.79 -6.00
N THR A 250 -3.26 4.96 -5.64
CA THR A 250 -2.50 5.84 -6.55
C THR A 250 -1.39 5.06 -7.27
N ASN A 251 -0.58 4.33 -6.50
CA ASN A 251 0.55 3.59 -7.03
C ASN A 251 0.10 2.36 -7.85
N LEU A 252 -1.01 1.70 -7.49
CA LEU A 252 -1.61 0.64 -8.31
C LEU A 252 -2.01 1.15 -9.69
N ILE A 253 -2.67 2.30 -9.76
CA ILE A 253 -3.09 2.89 -11.04
C ILE A 253 -1.86 3.27 -11.86
N GLY A 254 -0.88 3.96 -11.28
CA GLY A 254 0.34 4.40 -11.96
C GLY A 254 1.19 3.24 -12.45
N ASN A 255 1.54 2.30 -11.58
CA ASN A 255 2.36 1.13 -11.91
C ASN A 255 1.64 0.22 -12.91
N GLY A 256 0.33 0.04 -12.78
CA GLY A 256 -0.49 -0.72 -13.72
C GLY A 256 -0.50 -0.11 -15.12
N MET A 257 -0.65 1.22 -15.22
CA MET A 257 -0.59 1.92 -16.50
C MET A 257 0.82 1.89 -17.12
N LEU A 258 1.88 1.96 -16.29
CA LEU A 258 3.25 1.76 -16.76
C LEU A 258 3.44 0.35 -17.31
N ALA A 259 3.02 -0.68 -16.58
CA ALA A 259 3.14 -2.07 -16.99
C ALA A 259 2.41 -2.32 -18.33
N LEU A 260 1.19 -1.81 -18.49
CA LEU A 260 0.47 -1.88 -19.76
C LEU A 260 1.18 -1.11 -20.88
N GLY A 261 1.74 0.06 -20.59
CA GLY A 261 2.48 0.85 -21.56
C GLY A 261 3.77 0.19 -22.05
N GLN A 262 4.43 -0.58 -21.16
CA GLN A 262 5.63 -1.37 -21.48
C GLN A 262 5.30 -2.68 -22.19
N HIS A 263 4.05 -3.17 -22.09
CA HIS A 263 3.57 -4.41 -22.71
C HIS A 263 2.34 -4.13 -23.60
N PRO A 264 2.53 -3.51 -24.77
CA PRO A 264 1.43 -3.06 -25.65
C PRO A 264 0.56 -4.21 -26.16
N ASP A 265 1.07 -5.43 -26.25
CA ASP A 265 0.33 -6.65 -26.58
C ASP A 265 -0.68 -7.01 -25.47
N GLN A 266 -0.28 -6.89 -24.21
CA GLN A 266 -1.15 -7.10 -23.04
C GLN A 266 -2.22 -6.00 -22.97
N MET A 267 -1.85 -4.74 -23.24
CA MET A 267 -2.80 -3.63 -23.34
C MET A 267 -3.84 -3.87 -24.45
N ALA A 268 -3.40 -4.30 -25.62
CA ALA A 268 -4.29 -4.63 -26.74
C ALA A 268 -5.23 -5.79 -26.40
N THR A 269 -4.72 -6.82 -25.73
CA THR A 269 -5.50 -7.96 -25.24
C THR A 269 -6.58 -7.50 -24.25
N LEU A 270 -6.22 -6.64 -23.28
CA LEU A 270 -7.16 -6.13 -22.29
C LEU A 270 -8.24 -5.25 -22.90
N ARG A 271 -7.93 -4.48 -23.95
CA ARG A 271 -8.92 -3.72 -24.74
C ARG A 271 -9.90 -4.62 -25.47
N ALA A 272 -9.40 -5.69 -26.08
CA ALA A 272 -10.20 -6.66 -26.81
C ALA A 272 -11.07 -7.53 -25.90
N LYS A 273 -10.63 -7.74 -24.66
CA LYS A 273 -11.29 -8.61 -23.67
C LYS A 273 -11.37 -7.88 -22.31
N PRO A 274 -12.29 -6.89 -22.18
CA PRO A 274 -12.43 -6.11 -20.94
C PRO A 274 -12.81 -6.94 -19.70
N GLU A 275 -13.39 -8.10 -19.90
CA GLU A 275 -13.70 -9.08 -18.85
C GLU A 275 -12.45 -9.60 -18.10
N LEU A 276 -11.27 -9.46 -18.70
CA LEU A 276 -9.99 -9.78 -18.05
C LEU A 276 -9.54 -8.73 -17.03
N MET A 277 -10.25 -7.61 -16.90
CA MET A 277 -9.83 -6.52 -15.99
C MET A 277 -9.57 -6.98 -14.55
N PRO A 278 -10.39 -7.83 -13.92
CA PRO A 278 -10.10 -8.29 -12.55
C PRO A 278 -8.77 -9.05 -12.47
N GLN A 279 -8.49 -9.95 -13.42
CA GLN A 279 -7.22 -10.70 -13.48
C GLN A 279 -6.03 -9.78 -13.79
N ALA A 280 -6.22 -8.79 -14.67
CA ALA A 280 -5.21 -7.81 -14.99
C ALA A 280 -4.82 -6.96 -13.76
N ILE A 281 -5.79 -6.55 -12.93
CA ILE A 281 -5.52 -5.83 -11.68
C ILE A 281 -4.73 -6.70 -10.72
N ASP A 282 -5.08 -7.98 -10.54
CA ASP A 282 -4.34 -8.89 -9.68
C ASP A 282 -2.91 -9.15 -10.22
N GLU A 283 -2.73 -9.23 -11.55
CA GLU A 283 -1.38 -9.33 -12.13
C GLU A 283 -0.56 -8.04 -11.95
N MET A 284 -1.15 -6.86 -12.07
CA MET A 284 -0.48 -5.60 -11.76
C MET A 284 -0.01 -5.55 -10.31
N LEU A 285 -0.85 -5.98 -9.38
CA LEU A 285 -0.54 -6.08 -7.95
C LEU A 285 0.60 -7.08 -7.68
N ARG A 286 0.61 -8.21 -8.38
CA ARG A 286 1.71 -9.19 -8.29
C ARG A 286 3.01 -8.65 -8.89
N TYR A 287 2.91 -8.11 -10.13
CA TYR A 287 4.07 -7.77 -10.96
C TYR A 287 4.83 -6.54 -10.47
N ASP A 288 4.15 -5.44 -10.16
CA ASP A 288 4.74 -4.21 -9.62
C ASP A 288 3.80 -3.57 -8.59
N GLY A 289 3.50 -4.34 -7.52
CA GLY A 289 2.58 -3.92 -6.48
C GLY A 289 3.08 -2.70 -5.70
N PRO A 290 2.16 -1.86 -5.22
CA PRO A 290 2.47 -0.67 -4.43
C PRO A 290 3.25 -0.98 -3.16
N VAL A 291 2.85 -2.02 -2.42
CA VAL A 291 3.48 -2.41 -1.16
C VAL A 291 4.65 -3.35 -1.45
N GLN A 292 5.87 -2.89 -1.15
CA GLN A 292 7.09 -3.68 -1.37
C GLN A 292 7.38 -4.61 -0.20
N SER A 293 7.11 -4.13 1.01
CA SER A 293 7.35 -4.89 2.24
C SER A 293 6.41 -4.45 3.35
N THR A 294 6.32 -5.28 4.38
CA THR A 294 5.75 -4.92 5.68
C THR A 294 6.73 -5.35 6.77
N PHE A 295 6.46 -4.97 8.01
CA PHE A 295 7.34 -5.24 9.12
C PHE A 295 6.66 -6.08 10.20
N ARG A 296 7.42 -6.97 10.84
CA ARG A 296 7.01 -7.73 12.02
C ARG A 296 8.15 -7.77 13.03
N THR A 297 7.83 -8.06 14.27
CA THR A 297 8.82 -8.31 15.33
C THR A 297 8.58 -9.69 15.92
N ALA A 298 9.63 -10.51 16.01
CA ALA A 298 9.54 -11.80 16.65
C ALA A 298 9.28 -11.62 18.16
N THR A 299 8.21 -12.23 18.68
CA THR A 299 7.83 -12.17 20.09
C THR A 299 8.59 -13.19 20.94
N HIS A 300 9.03 -14.29 20.33
CA HIS A 300 9.75 -15.41 20.94
C HIS A 300 10.87 -15.87 20.02
N ASP A 301 11.81 -16.67 20.57
CA ASP A 301 12.76 -17.40 19.74
C ASP A 301 11.99 -18.34 18.80
N THR A 302 12.18 -18.22 17.52
CA THR A 302 11.45 -18.96 16.48
C THR A 302 12.34 -19.29 15.29
N ASN A 303 11.79 -19.96 14.28
CA ASN A 303 12.51 -20.28 13.04
C ASN A 303 11.69 -19.87 11.83
N ILE A 304 12.32 -19.20 10.86
CA ILE A 304 11.71 -18.87 9.58
C ILE A 304 12.52 -19.57 8.49
N GLY A 305 11.91 -20.53 7.81
CA GLY A 305 12.47 -21.16 6.61
C GLY A 305 13.87 -21.76 6.78
N GLY A 306 14.26 -22.14 8.00
CA GLY A 306 15.57 -22.68 8.34
C GLY A 306 16.54 -21.69 9.02
N THR A 307 16.12 -20.44 9.25
CA THR A 307 16.90 -19.44 10.01
C THR A 307 16.33 -19.25 11.40
N ASP A 308 17.16 -19.40 12.43
CA ASP A 308 16.77 -19.13 13.83
C ASP A 308 16.69 -17.63 14.07
N ILE A 309 15.55 -17.18 14.55
CA ILE A 309 15.22 -15.78 14.84
C ILE A 309 15.05 -15.62 16.34
N LYS A 310 15.78 -14.68 16.92
CA LYS A 310 15.67 -14.36 18.33
C LYS A 310 14.49 -13.45 18.62
N ALA A 311 13.90 -13.59 19.81
CA ALA A 311 12.91 -12.65 20.31
C ALA A 311 13.42 -11.20 20.19
N GLY A 312 12.57 -10.29 19.73
CA GLY A 312 12.91 -8.89 19.49
C GLY A 312 13.57 -8.61 18.12
N THR A 313 13.95 -9.64 17.34
CA THR A 313 14.47 -9.45 16.00
C THR A 313 13.34 -8.93 15.08
N GLY A 314 13.62 -7.88 14.33
CA GLY A 314 12.74 -7.38 13.26
C GLY A 314 12.70 -8.33 12.06
N ALA A 315 11.56 -8.41 11.38
CA ALA A 315 11.42 -9.12 10.12
C ALA A 315 10.91 -8.16 9.03
N PHE A 316 11.73 -7.95 8.02
CA PHE A 316 11.33 -7.29 6.78
C PHE A 316 10.65 -8.33 5.89
N VAL A 317 9.32 -8.28 5.86
CA VAL A 317 8.48 -9.24 5.13
C VAL A 317 8.30 -8.71 3.71
N MET A 318 9.14 -9.21 2.78
CA MET A 318 9.32 -8.65 1.44
C MET A 318 8.24 -9.17 0.48
N VAL A 319 7.05 -8.57 0.54
CA VAL A 319 5.86 -8.96 -0.24
C VAL A 319 6.13 -8.91 -1.75
N ALA A 320 6.82 -7.87 -2.23
CA ALA A 320 7.14 -7.74 -3.66
C ALA A 320 8.12 -8.82 -4.13
N ALA A 321 9.06 -9.24 -3.28
CA ALA A 321 9.94 -10.36 -3.58
C ALA A 321 9.13 -11.67 -3.65
N ALA A 322 8.29 -11.95 -2.64
CA ALA A 322 7.44 -13.15 -2.62
C ALA A 322 6.56 -13.25 -3.88
N ASN A 323 6.03 -12.14 -4.36
CA ASN A 323 5.21 -12.07 -5.58
C ASN A 323 6.02 -12.33 -6.87
N ARG A 324 7.34 -12.41 -6.78
CA ARG A 324 8.27 -12.73 -7.87
C ARG A 324 9.13 -13.97 -7.58
N ASP A 325 8.78 -14.78 -6.58
CA ASP A 325 9.48 -15.99 -6.22
C ASP A 325 9.37 -17.05 -7.34
N PRO A 326 10.48 -17.47 -7.97
CA PRO A 326 10.48 -18.46 -9.05
C PRO A 326 10.10 -19.87 -8.57
N ALA A 327 10.19 -20.16 -7.26
CA ALA A 327 9.73 -21.42 -6.71
C ALA A 327 8.20 -21.51 -6.62
N HIS A 328 7.52 -20.36 -6.62
CA HIS A 328 6.06 -20.27 -6.53
C HIS A 328 5.40 -19.91 -7.87
N TYR A 329 5.96 -18.95 -8.60
CA TYR A 329 5.41 -18.49 -9.88
C TYR A 329 6.25 -18.95 -11.06
N ARG A 330 5.60 -19.58 -12.04
CA ARG A 330 6.22 -19.81 -13.34
C ARG A 330 6.43 -18.47 -14.07
N ASP A 331 7.62 -18.24 -14.61
CA ASP A 331 8.00 -17.01 -15.30
C ASP A 331 7.61 -15.74 -14.48
N PRO A 332 8.16 -15.58 -13.24
CA PRO A 332 7.70 -14.56 -12.31
C PRO A 332 7.95 -13.14 -12.81
N ASP A 333 8.95 -12.93 -13.65
CA ASP A 333 9.31 -11.63 -14.23
C ASP A 333 8.50 -11.30 -15.49
N LYS A 334 7.61 -12.20 -15.97
CA LYS A 334 6.71 -11.94 -17.08
C LYS A 334 5.42 -11.29 -16.58
N PHE A 335 5.04 -10.17 -17.19
CA PHE A 335 3.72 -9.56 -17.00
C PHE A 335 2.71 -10.28 -17.90
N ASP A 336 1.71 -10.92 -17.30
CA ASP A 336 0.72 -11.73 -18.01
C ASP A 336 -0.67 -11.55 -17.38
N ILE A 337 -1.50 -10.71 -17.98
CA ILE A 337 -2.84 -10.38 -17.49
C ILE A 337 -3.81 -11.57 -17.48
N THR A 338 -3.40 -12.71 -18.01
CA THR A 338 -4.19 -13.94 -18.01
C THR A 338 -3.69 -14.96 -16.98
N ARG A 339 -2.70 -14.59 -16.15
CA ARG A 339 -2.13 -15.47 -15.13
C ARG A 339 -3.20 -16.04 -14.21
N ASN A 340 -3.21 -17.37 -14.10
CA ASN A 340 -4.13 -18.10 -13.24
C ASN A 340 -3.50 -19.45 -12.83
N PRO A 341 -3.38 -19.77 -11.53
CA PRO A 341 -3.77 -18.93 -10.38
C PRO A 341 -2.86 -17.72 -10.20
N ASN A 342 -3.39 -16.70 -9.52
CA ASN A 342 -2.66 -15.50 -9.13
C ASN A 342 -2.98 -15.18 -7.65
N ASP A 343 -2.32 -15.91 -6.77
CA ASP A 343 -2.48 -15.87 -5.30
C ASP A 343 -1.46 -14.92 -4.64
N HIS A 344 -1.29 -13.73 -5.24
CA HIS A 344 -0.32 -12.74 -4.80
C HIS A 344 -0.56 -12.25 -3.37
N LEU A 345 0.54 -11.90 -2.68
CA LEU A 345 0.52 -11.38 -1.31
C LEU A 345 0.47 -9.84 -1.22
N ALA A 346 0.15 -9.13 -2.31
CA ALA A 346 0.14 -7.66 -2.35
C ALA A 346 -0.84 -7.02 -1.36
N PHE A 347 -1.86 -7.75 -0.92
CA PHE A 347 -2.79 -7.34 0.13
C PHE A 347 -2.50 -7.95 1.50
N GLY A 348 -1.33 -8.56 1.67
CA GLY A 348 -1.01 -9.35 2.85
C GLY A 348 -1.82 -10.64 2.96
N GLU A 349 -1.75 -11.29 4.11
CA GLU A 349 -2.53 -12.48 4.47
C GLU A 349 -2.80 -12.50 5.98
N GLY A 350 -3.65 -13.40 6.46
CA GLY A 350 -3.98 -13.55 7.87
C GLY A 350 -4.86 -12.43 8.42
N ILE A 351 -4.70 -12.16 9.71
CA ILE A 351 -5.55 -11.18 10.43
C ILE A 351 -5.43 -9.76 9.89
N HIS A 352 -4.27 -9.40 9.34
CA HIS A 352 -4.00 -8.10 8.72
C HIS A 352 -4.27 -8.05 7.21
N PHE A 353 -4.90 -9.04 6.61
CA PHE A 353 -5.31 -8.95 5.20
C PHE A 353 -6.01 -7.62 4.92
N CYS A 354 -5.63 -6.94 3.83
CA CYS A 354 -6.04 -5.57 3.52
C CYS A 354 -7.56 -5.39 3.57
N LEU A 355 -8.01 -4.48 4.44
CA LEU A 355 -9.44 -4.15 4.60
C LEU A 355 -10.03 -3.55 3.31
N GLY A 356 -9.25 -2.67 2.64
CA GLY A 356 -9.63 -1.95 1.43
C GLY A 356 -9.39 -2.72 0.12
N SER A 357 -9.01 -4.00 0.17
CA SER A 357 -8.63 -4.77 -1.04
C SER A 357 -9.68 -4.77 -2.14
N GLY A 358 -10.96 -4.85 -1.78
CA GLY A 358 -12.07 -4.78 -2.73
C GLY A 358 -12.24 -3.40 -3.35
N LEU A 359 -12.07 -2.33 -2.56
CA LEU A 359 -12.17 -0.95 -3.01
C LEU A 359 -11.01 -0.61 -3.94
N ALA A 360 -9.78 -0.96 -3.58
CA ALA A 360 -8.59 -0.72 -4.40
C ALA A 360 -8.68 -1.41 -5.78
N ARG A 361 -9.18 -2.66 -5.81
CA ARG A 361 -9.43 -3.36 -7.07
C ARG A 361 -10.49 -2.64 -7.92
N LEU A 362 -11.57 -2.18 -7.30
CA LEU A 362 -12.65 -1.47 -7.99
C LEU A 362 -12.14 -0.15 -8.57
N GLU A 363 -11.45 0.65 -7.79
CA GLU A 363 -10.88 1.93 -8.24
C GLU A 363 -9.87 1.73 -9.36
N GLY A 364 -8.92 0.80 -9.21
CA GLY A 364 -7.93 0.47 -10.24
C GLY A 364 -8.60 0.01 -11.54
N ALA A 365 -9.58 -0.88 -11.45
CA ALA A 365 -10.31 -1.38 -12.61
C ALA A 365 -11.09 -0.27 -13.35
N ILE A 366 -11.77 0.60 -12.62
CA ILE A 366 -12.52 1.72 -13.19
C ILE A 366 -11.56 2.75 -13.80
N ALA A 367 -10.52 3.16 -13.10
CA ALA A 367 -9.57 4.15 -13.57
C ALA A 367 -8.85 3.70 -14.84
N ILE A 368 -8.26 2.50 -14.82
CA ILE A 368 -7.54 1.94 -15.98
C ILE A 368 -8.50 1.68 -17.13
N GLY A 369 -9.65 1.06 -16.88
CA GLY A 369 -10.65 0.78 -17.91
C GLY A 369 -11.17 2.05 -18.59
N THR A 370 -11.43 3.11 -17.83
CA THR A 370 -11.90 4.40 -18.37
C THR A 370 -10.83 5.06 -19.24
N MET A 371 -9.57 5.07 -18.82
CA MET A 371 -8.45 5.60 -19.62
C MET A 371 -8.25 4.81 -20.91
N LEU A 372 -8.27 3.47 -20.85
CA LEU A 372 -8.14 2.62 -22.03
C LEU A 372 -9.27 2.82 -23.02
N ASN A 373 -10.50 2.98 -22.58
CA ASN A 373 -11.67 3.21 -23.43
C ASN A 373 -11.67 4.61 -24.03
N ARG A 374 -11.28 5.62 -23.25
CA ARG A 374 -11.31 7.03 -23.69
C ARG A 374 -10.21 7.35 -24.69
N PHE A 375 -9.06 6.67 -24.60
CA PHE A 375 -7.88 6.92 -25.43
C PHE A 375 -7.46 5.66 -26.20
N PRO A 376 -8.07 5.40 -27.37
CA PRO A 376 -7.80 4.18 -28.15
C PRO A 376 -6.33 4.02 -28.59
N LYS A 377 -5.60 5.13 -28.74
CA LYS A 377 -4.19 5.14 -29.16
C LYS A 377 -3.21 5.35 -28.01
N LEU A 378 -3.68 5.17 -26.76
CA LEU A 378 -2.88 5.36 -25.58
C LEU A 378 -1.59 4.52 -25.62
N ARG A 379 -0.45 5.17 -25.38
CA ARG A 379 0.88 4.56 -25.30
C ARG A 379 1.80 5.42 -24.45
N LEU A 380 2.95 4.89 -24.01
CA LEU A 380 3.96 5.71 -23.35
C LEU A 380 4.39 6.86 -24.28
N ALA A 381 4.43 8.09 -23.75
CA ALA A 381 4.85 9.25 -24.53
C ALA A 381 6.34 9.14 -24.92
N ASN A 382 7.18 8.68 -23.99
CA ASN A 382 8.59 8.39 -24.21
C ASN A 382 8.99 7.11 -23.46
N PRO A 383 9.04 5.95 -24.14
CA PRO A 383 9.42 4.68 -23.53
C PRO A 383 10.87 4.64 -22.99
N ALA A 384 11.75 5.53 -23.47
CA ALA A 384 13.15 5.62 -23.03
C ALA A 384 13.37 6.65 -21.92
N ALA A 385 12.34 7.38 -21.49
CA ALA A 385 12.49 8.35 -20.40
C ALA A 385 12.85 7.65 -19.08
N PRO A 386 13.77 8.21 -18.30
CA PRO A 386 14.08 7.68 -16.98
C PRO A 386 12.86 7.81 -16.08
N LEU A 387 12.49 6.70 -15.44
CA LEU A 387 11.39 6.67 -14.49
C LEU A 387 11.86 7.20 -13.14
N LYS A 388 11.07 8.10 -12.56
CA LYS A 388 11.28 8.59 -11.18
C LYS A 388 10.21 8.00 -10.27
N TYR A 389 10.67 7.36 -9.21
CA TYR A 389 9.80 6.80 -8.17
C TYR A 389 9.74 7.71 -6.96
N LYS A 390 8.57 7.82 -6.34
CA LYS A 390 8.39 8.50 -5.05
C LYS A 390 9.05 7.68 -3.94
N GLY A 391 9.40 8.34 -2.85
CA GLY A 391 10.30 7.74 -1.90
C GLY A 391 9.70 7.24 -0.61
N SER A 392 9.05 6.11 -0.53
CA SER A 392 8.97 5.35 0.71
C SER A 392 9.71 4.02 0.54
N TYR A 393 10.34 3.50 1.59
CA TYR A 393 10.98 2.18 1.53
C TYR A 393 9.96 1.02 1.64
N PHE A 394 8.72 1.33 2.03
CA PHE A 394 7.61 0.37 2.03
C PHE A 394 6.76 0.43 0.77
N LEU A 395 6.66 1.62 0.17
CA LEU A 395 5.78 1.86 -0.96
C LEU A 395 6.57 2.20 -2.22
N ARG A 396 6.09 1.70 -3.35
CA ARG A 396 6.65 1.92 -4.68
C ARG A 396 5.60 2.54 -5.60
N GLY A 397 5.87 3.72 -6.10
CA GLY A 397 5.00 4.43 -7.02
C GLY A 397 5.75 5.48 -7.82
N LEU A 398 5.23 5.79 -8.99
CA LEU A 398 5.79 6.78 -9.90
C LEU A 398 5.54 8.20 -9.41
N ALA A 399 6.53 9.08 -9.62
CA ALA A 399 6.33 10.51 -9.46
C ALA A 399 5.53 11.09 -10.64
N HIS A 400 5.81 10.62 -11.85
CA HIS A 400 5.19 11.06 -13.11
C HIS A 400 5.06 9.91 -14.10
N LEU A 401 4.01 9.93 -14.91
CA LEU A 401 3.81 9.00 -16.03
C LEU A 401 3.08 9.69 -17.17
N GLU A 402 3.82 10.20 -18.14
CA GLU A 402 3.24 10.80 -19.35
C GLU A 402 2.85 9.74 -20.37
N MET A 403 1.61 9.84 -20.87
CA MET A 403 1.11 8.99 -21.93
C MET A 403 0.63 9.82 -23.12
N ALA A 404 0.98 9.39 -24.34
CA ALA A 404 0.45 9.94 -25.58
C ALA A 404 -0.95 9.38 -25.81
N ILE A 405 -1.91 10.28 -26.16
CA ILE A 405 -3.33 9.95 -26.34
C ILE A 405 -3.79 10.03 -27.80
N ALA A 406 -2.92 10.53 -28.69
CA ALA A 406 -3.18 10.72 -30.13
C ALA A 406 -2.27 9.85 -30.99
#